data_6d992fd11b1a09855d77628320baf28e
#
_entry.id   6d992fd11b1a09855d77628320baf28e
#
_cell.length_a   1.000
_cell.length_b   1.000
_cell.length_c   1.000
_cell.angle_alpha   90.00
_cell.angle_beta   90.00
_cell.angle_gamma   90.00
#
_symmetry.space_group_name_H-M   'P 1'
#
loop_
_entity.id
_entity.type
_entity.pdbx_description
1 polymer ?
#
loop_
_entity_poly.entity_id
_entity_poly.type
_entity_poly.pdbx_seq_one_letter_code
_entity_poly.pdbx_strand_id
1 'polypeptide(L)'
;AEEVLLLARRTDLRRISLDTPDFTDIILQIDNIRHAIAIDYDPVEGYIYWTDDDVRAIRRAYLDGSGAQTLVTTEINHPDGIAVDWVARNLYWTDTGTDRIEVTRLNGTSRKILISENLDEPRAIVLNPVMGYMYWTDWGESPKIECAYLDGSERRVLVNTSLGWPNGLALDLEKDKLYWGDAKTDKIE
;
A
#
# COMPACT_ATOMS: atom_id res chain seq x y z
N ALA A 1 11.23 -20.38 -6.45
CA ALA A 1 10.24 -19.69 -5.61
C ALA A 1 8.89 -19.74 -6.31
N GLU A 2 7.82 -19.98 -5.56
CA GLU A 2 6.47 -19.98 -6.11
C GLU A 2 6.06 -18.52 -6.43
N GLU A 3 5.57 -18.29 -7.63
CA GLU A 3 5.01 -17.01 -8.01
C GLU A 3 3.52 -16.96 -7.65
N VAL A 4 3.15 -15.95 -6.87
CA VAL A 4 1.76 -15.77 -6.43
C VAL A 4 1.30 -14.33 -6.66
N LEU A 5 0.03 -14.18 -6.98
CA LEU A 5 -0.67 -12.91 -6.98
C LEU A 5 -1.46 -12.78 -5.68
N LEU A 6 -1.25 -11.68 -4.96
CA LEU A 6 -2.04 -11.35 -3.78
C LEU A 6 -3.15 -10.38 -4.15
N LEU A 7 -4.37 -10.69 -3.71
CA LEU A 7 -5.56 -9.92 -4.04
C LEU A 7 -6.32 -9.58 -2.76
N ALA A 8 -6.52 -8.29 -2.51
CA ALA A 8 -7.44 -7.80 -1.49
C ALA A 8 -8.82 -7.61 -2.12
N ARG A 9 -9.80 -8.31 -1.58
CA ARG A 9 -11.21 -8.13 -1.87
C ARG A 9 -11.91 -7.56 -0.65
N ARG A 10 -13.10 -7.02 -0.84
CA ARG A 10 -13.82 -6.35 0.24
C ARG A 10 -13.82 -7.17 1.55
N THR A 11 -14.17 -8.44 1.48
CA THR A 11 -14.38 -9.29 2.66
C THR A 11 -13.39 -10.45 2.77
N ASP A 12 -12.43 -10.56 1.89
CA ASP A 12 -11.40 -11.59 1.95
C ASP A 12 -10.07 -11.16 1.34
N LEU A 13 -9.04 -11.91 1.69
CA LEU A 13 -7.74 -11.86 1.03
C LEU A 13 -7.51 -13.19 0.32
N ARG A 14 -6.95 -13.13 -0.87
CA ARG A 14 -6.70 -14.30 -1.70
C ARG A 14 -5.26 -14.34 -2.18
N ARG A 15 -4.74 -15.54 -2.32
CA ARG A 15 -3.54 -15.79 -3.10
C ARG A 15 -3.86 -16.66 -4.29
N ILE A 16 -3.34 -16.28 -5.44
CA ILE A 16 -3.52 -16.99 -6.70
C ILE A 16 -2.15 -17.47 -7.15
N SER A 17 -1.98 -18.77 -7.31
CA SER A 17 -0.74 -19.33 -7.83
C SER A 17 -0.62 -19.04 -9.32
N LEU A 18 0.52 -18.47 -9.72
CA LEU A 18 0.85 -18.23 -11.12
C LEU A 18 1.64 -19.39 -11.75
N ASP A 19 2.11 -20.32 -10.91
CA ASP A 19 2.92 -21.47 -11.32
C ASP A 19 2.08 -22.68 -11.69
N THR A 20 0.80 -22.71 -11.35
CA THR A 20 -0.11 -23.81 -11.68
C THR A 20 -0.93 -23.48 -12.91
N PRO A 21 -1.19 -24.48 -13.81
CA PRO A 21 -1.96 -24.22 -15.04
C PRO A 21 -3.41 -23.78 -14.81
N ASP A 22 -3.98 -24.07 -13.65
CA ASP A 22 -5.34 -23.75 -13.26
C ASP A 22 -5.44 -22.46 -12.43
N PHE A 23 -4.33 -21.77 -12.17
CA PHE A 23 -4.28 -20.56 -11.35
C PHE A 23 -5.04 -20.72 -10.03
N THR A 24 -4.68 -21.76 -9.26
CA THR A 24 -5.35 -22.08 -7.99
C THR A 24 -5.56 -20.85 -7.12
N ASP A 25 -6.82 -20.57 -6.80
CA ASP A 25 -7.27 -19.43 -6.01
C ASP A 25 -7.59 -19.90 -4.58
N ILE A 26 -6.86 -19.39 -3.60
CA ILE A 26 -7.01 -19.75 -2.20
C ILE A 26 -7.45 -18.54 -1.40
N ILE A 27 -8.59 -18.66 -0.71
CA ILE A 27 -9.03 -17.68 0.28
C ILE A 27 -8.24 -17.91 1.57
N LEU A 28 -7.57 -16.86 2.06
CA LEU A 28 -6.85 -16.93 3.32
C LEU A 28 -7.84 -16.93 4.49
N GLN A 29 -7.68 -17.86 5.41
CA GLN A 29 -8.56 -18.02 6.57
C GLN A 29 -8.19 -17.00 7.66
N ILE A 30 -8.72 -15.80 7.52
CA ILE A 30 -8.48 -14.68 8.44
C ILE A 30 -9.83 -14.11 8.88
N ASP A 31 -10.03 -14.01 10.18
CA ASP A 31 -11.25 -13.46 10.75
C ASP A 31 -11.32 -11.94 10.63
N ASN A 32 -12.55 -11.43 10.57
CA ASN A 32 -12.87 -10.01 10.68
C ASN A 32 -12.26 -9.14 9.59
N ILE A 33 -12.24 -9.62 8.36
CA ILE A 33 -11.97 -8.78 7.18
C ILE A 33 -13.30 -8.20 6.71
N ARG A 34 -13.46 -6.88 6.82
CA ARG A 34 -14.72 -6.20 6.48
C ARG A 34 -14.65 -5.39 5.21
N HIS A 35 -13.58 -4.63 5.02
CA HIS A 35 -13.35 -3.87 3.80
C HIS A 35 -11.84 -3.71 3.57
N ALA A 36 -11.20 -4.76 3.12
CA ALA A 36 -9.79 -4.71 2.75
C ALA A 36 -9.60 -3.86 1.50
N ILE A 37 -8.66 -2.92 1.55
CA ILE A 37 -8.40 -1.96 0.48
C ILE A 37 -7.08 -2.25 -0.23
N ALA A 38 -6.00 -2.32 0.52
CA ALA A 38 -4.66 -2.51 -0.04
C ALA A 38 -3.92 -3.62 0.69
N ILE A 39 -3.00 -4.24 -0.03
CA ILE A 39 -2.21 -5.37 0.45
C ILE A 39 -0.78 -5.25 -0.05
N ASP A 40 0.19 -5.63 0.79
CA ASP A 40 1.59 -5.78 0.40
C ASP A 40 2.22 -6.93 1.18
N TYR A 41 3.41 -7.32 0.79
CA TYR A 41 4.06 -8.54 1.26
C TYR A 41 5.52 -8.29 1.66
N ASP A 42 5.91 -8.89 2.78
CA ASP A 42 7.30 -8.93 3.23
C ASP A 42 7.93 -10.28 2.87
N PRO A 43 8.86 -10.31 1.90
CA PRO A 43 9.48 -11.57 1.48
C PRO A 43 10.49 -12.13 2.48
N VAL A 44 10.90 -11.36 3.49
CA VAL A 44 11.90 -11.78 4.48
C VAL A 44 11.28 -12.66 5.56
N GLU A 45 10.22 -12.18 6.20
CA GLU A 45 9.54 -12.93 7.27
C GLU A 45 8.28 -13.66 6.78
N GLY A 46 7.78 -13.34 5.59
CA GLY A 46 6.63 -14.01 5.00
C GLY A 46 5.27 -13.49 5.46
N TYR A 47 5.20 -12.26 6.00
CA TYR A 47 3.95 -11.64 6.37
C TYR A 47 3.32 -10.89 5.19
N ILE A 48 2.00 -10.97 5.08
CA ILE A 48 1.18 -10.04 4.31
C ILE A 48 0.65 -8.94 5.25
N TYR A 49 0.53 -7.73 4.72
CA TYR A 49 0.03 -6.55 5.43
C TYR A 49 -1.14 -5.99 4.63
N TRP A 50 -2.21 -5.58 5.31
CA TRP A 50 -3.36 -4.98 4.63
C TRP A 50 -3.99 -3.88 5.46
N THR A 51 -4.72 -3.01 4.75
CA THR A 51 -5.56 -1.97 5.34
C THR A 51 -7.02 -2.38 5.28
N ASP A 52 -7.79 -2.00 6.29
CA ASP A 52 -9.23 -2.20 6.34
C ASP A 52 -9.88 -0.90 6.87
N ASP A 53 -10.68 -0.24 6.05
CA ASP A 53 -11.29 1.03 6.40
C ASP A 53 -12.61 0.90 7.18
N ASP A 54 -13.22 -0.26 7.21
CA ASP A 54 -14.41 -0.52 8.01
C ASP A 54 -14.04 -0.92 9.44
N VAL A 55 -13.07 -1.81 9.59
CA VAL A 55 -12.46 -2.15 10.89
C VAL A 55 -11.61 -0.98 11.43
N ARG A 56 -11.11 -0.13 10.54
CA ARG A 56 -10.17 0.98 10.83
C ARG A 56 -8.90 0.48 11.48
N ALA A 57 -8.21 -0.40 10.75
CA ALA A 57 -7.01 -1.04 11.26
C ALA A 57 -6.02 -1.36 10.14
N ILE A 58 -4.77 -1.49 10.54
CA ILE A 58 -3.71 -2.10 9.74
C ILE A 58 -3.34 -3.41 10.42
N ARG A 59 -3.33 -4.49 9.64
CA ARG A 59 -3.16 -5.85 10.14
C ARG A 59 -2.11 -6.60 9.33
N ARG A 60 -1.60 -7.68 9.89
CA ARG A 60 -0.72 -8.61 9.17
C ARG A 60 -1.07 -10.06 9.51
N ALA A 61 -0.67 -10.97 8.64
CA ALA A 61 -0.74 -12.41 8.85
C ALA A 61 0.30 -13.10 7.97
N TYR A 62 0.61 -14.35 8.27
CA TYR A 62 1.40 -15.15 7.35
C TYR A 62 0.63 -15.47 6.05
N LEU A 63 1.34 -15.88 5.03
CA LEU A 63 0.78 -16.13 3.70
C LEU A 63 -0.26 -17.26 3.69
N ASP A 64 -0.27 -18.15 4.68
CA ASP A 64 -1.30 -19.17 4.87
C ASP A 64 -2.50 -18.69 5.71
N GLY A 65 -2.51 -17.43 6.14
CA GLY A 65 -3.55 -16.83 6.99
C GLY A 65 -3.33 -17.00 8.48
N SER A 66 -2.35 -17.76 8.91
CA SER A 66 -2.04 -17.94 10.33
C SER A 66 -1.36 -16.71 10.93
N GLY A 67 -1.35 -16.62 12.26
CA GLY A 67 -0.65 -15.57 13.00
C GLY A 67 -1.21 -14.17 12.78
N ALA A 68 -2.50 -14.03 12.49
CA ALA A 68 -3.13 -12.73 12.27
C ALA A 68 -2.97 -11.81 13.49
N GLN A 69 -2.49 -10.59 13.24
CA GLN A 69 -2.24 -9.58 14.26
C GLN A 69 -2.77 -8.23 13.79
N THR A 70 -3.26 -7.44 14.73
CA THR A 70 -3.61 -6.05 14.50
C THR A 70 -2.45 -5.16 14.95
N LEU A 71 -1.95 -4.33 14.06
CA LEU A 71 -0.75 -3.51 14.31
C LEU A 71 -1.10 -2.08 14.72
N VAL A 72 -2.07 -1.47 14.04
CA VAL A 72 -2.45 -0.07 14.26
C VAL A 72 -3.97 0.02 14.29
N THR A 73 -4.52 0.64 15.36
CA THR A 73 -5.97 0.82 15.55
C THR A 73 -6.35 2.23 15.96
N THR A 74 -5.40 3.08 16.29
CA THR A 74 -5.63 4.45 16.77
C THR A 74 -5.30 5.46 15.67
N GLU A 75 -6.05 6.55 15.62
CA GLU A 75 -5.90 7.58 14.58
C GLU A 75 -5.83 7.02 13.16
N ILE A 76 -6.65 6.02 12.90
CA ILE A 76 -6.89 5.39 11.60
C ILE A 76 -8.34 5.69 11.22
N ASN A 77 -8.56 6.28 10.05
CA ASN A 77 -9.89 6.61 9.57
C ASN A 77 -10.22 5.89 8.26
N HIS A 78 -9.54 6.27 7.17
CA HIS A 78 -9.65 5.61 5.87
C HIS A 78 -8.26 5.22 5.38
N PRO A 79 -7.63 4.19 5.98
CA PRO A 79 -6.34 3.72 5.52
C PRO A 79 -6.51 3.14 4.11
N ASP A 80 -5.73 3.62 3.17
CA ASP A 80 -5.94 3.34 1.76
C ASP A 80 -4.76 2.56 1.17
N GLY A 81 -3.64 3.21 0.92
CA GLY A 81 -2.44 2.55 0.41
C GLY A 81 -1.56 1.98 1.50
N ILE A 82 -0.84 0.91 1.20
CA ILE A 82 0.13 0.28 2.08
C ILE A 82 1.35 -0.17 1.30
N ALA A 83 2.53 -0.05 1.89
CA ALA A 83 3.78 -0.50 1.29
C ALA A 83 4.79 -0.97 2.34
N VAL A 84 5.46 -2.06 2.04
CA VAL A 84 6.50 -2.67 2.88
C VAL A 84 7.88 -2.24 2.40
N ASP A 85 8.66 -1.65 3.29
CA ASP A 85 10.10 -1.48 3.12
C ASP A 85 10.80 -2.70 3.72
N TRP A 86 11.13 -3.67 2.87
CA TRP A 86 11.76 -4.92 3.33
C TRP A 86 13.24 -4.75 3.69
N VAL A 87 13.88 -3.68 3.25
CA VAL A 87 15.30 -3.38 3.55
C VAL A 87 15.44 -2.82 4.95
N ALA A 88 14.73 -1.73 5.27
CA ALA A 88 14.80 -1.09 6.57
C ALA A 88 13.80 -1.67 7.59
N ARG A 89 12.93 -2.59 7.18
CA ARG A 89 11.93 -3.26 8.02
C ARG A 89 10.86 -2.30 8.55
N ASN A 90 10.28 -1.49 7.65
CA ASN A 90 9.26 -0.51 7.96
C ASN A 90 7.99 -0.70 7.14
N LEU A 91 6.87 -0.21 7.67
CA LEU A 91 5.56 -0.23 7.03
C LEU A 91 5.07 1.20 6.82
N TYR A 92 4.71 1.53 5.58
CA TYR A 92 4.18 2.84 5.19
C TYR A 92 2.72 2.71 4.81
N TRP A 93 1.90 3.71 5.13
CA TRP A 93 0.52 3.77 4.67
C TRP A 93 0.04 5.19 4.44
N THR A 94 -1.00 5.31 3.65
CA THR A 94 -1.75 6.55 3.43
C THR A 94 -3.11 6.46 4.10
N ASP A 95 -3.64 7.58 4.56
CA ASP A 95 -4.98 7.66 5.15
C ASP A 95 -5.69 8.89 4.62
N THR A 96 -6.78 8.69 3.89
CA THR A 96 -7.57 9.78 3.28
C THR A 96 -8.49 10.47 4.29
N GLY A 97 -8.74 9.88 5.44
CA GLY A 97 -9.54 10.48 6.49
C GLY A 97 -8.72 11.38 7.41
N THR A 98 -7.47 11.03 7.68
CA THR A 98 -6.55 11.84 8.49
C THR A 98 -5.62 12.72 7.65
N ASP A 99 -5.61 12.54 6.33
CA ASP A 99 -4.74 13.23 5.37
C ASP A 99 -3.26 13.11 5.72
N ARG A 100 -2.82 11.87 5.94
CA ARG A 100 -1.45 11.58 6.39
C ARG A 100 -0.79 10.47 5.59
N ILE A 101 0.54 10.53 5.54
CA ILE A 101 1.41 9.41 5.25
C ILE A 101 2.21 9.12 6.52
N GLU A 102 2.14 7.89 6.98
CA GLU A 102 2.76 7.46 8.23
C GLU A 102 3.64 6.22 8.04
N VAL A 103 4.50 5.97 9.01
CA VAL A 103 5.40 4.82 9.04
C VAL A 103 5.43 4.20 10.43
N THR A 104 5.56 2.87 10.49
CA THR A 104 5.91 2.12 11.70
C THR A 104 7.01 1.11 11.37
N ARG A 105 7.54 0.46 12.40
CA ARG A 105 8.20 -0.83 12.21
C ARG A 105 7.19 -1.88 11.73
N LEU A 106 7.66 -2.97 11.13
CA LEU A 106 6.77 -4.03 10.63
C LEU A 106 5.93 -4.70 11.73
N ASN A 107 6.33 -4.59 12.98
CA ASN A 107 5.54 -5.07 14.13
C ASN A 107 4.59 -4.01 14.74
N GLY A 108 4.45 -2.86 14.10
CA GLY A 108 3.56 -1.79 14.54
C GLY A 108 4.15 -0.81 15.57
N THR A 109 5.39 -1.00 15.98
CA THR A 109 6.06 -0.09 16.94
C THR A 109 6.70 1.11 16.24
N SER A 110 7.08 2.13 17.04
CA SER A 110 7.81 3.31 16.57
C SER A 110 7.08 4.09 15.47
N ARG A 111 5.79 4.32 15.65
CA ARG A 111 4.94 5.05 14.71
C ARG A 111 5.37 6.50 14.57
N LYS A 112 5.43 6.98 13.33
CA LYS A 112 5.78 8.36 13.00
C LYS A 112 4.93 8.89 11.86
N ILE A 113 4.46 10.13 11.99
CA ILE A 113 3.83 10.88 10.89
C ILE A 113 4.96 11.45 10.03
N LEU A 114 4.98 11.10 8.75
CA LEU A 114 5.97 11.61 7.79
C LEU A 114 5.49 12.85 7.07
N ILE A 115 4.26 12.83 6.56
CA ILE A 115 3.67 13.91 5.79
C ILE A 115 2.24 14.10 6.29
N SER A 116 1.92 15.34 6.66
CA SER A 116 0.59 15.73 7.16
C SER A 116 0.11 17.07 6.58
N GLU A 117 0.83 17.63 5.63
CA GLU A 117 0.50 18.91 5.00
C GLU A 117 0.29 18.74 3.49
N ASN A 118 -0.64 19.50 2.93
CA ASN A 118 -0.92 19.53 1.49
C ASN A 118 -1.20 18.15 0.89
N LEU A 119 -1.89 17.30 1.63
CA LEU A 119 -2.48 16.05 1.19
C LEU A 119 -3.99 16.19 1.19
N ASP A 120 -4.63 15.92 0.06
CA ASP A 120 -6.09 15.98 -0.07
C ASP A 120 -6.69 14.56 -0.03
N GLU A 121 -6.39 13.77 -1.02
CA GLU A 121 -6.82 12.37 -1.10
C GLU A 121 -5.62 11.46 -1.42
N PRO A 122 -4.69 11.28 -0.47
CA PRO A 122 -3.55 10.38 -0.69
C PRO A 122 -4.04 8.94 -0.76
N ARG A 123 -3.61 8.19 -1.79
CA ARG A 123 -4.14 6.86 -2.02
C ARG A 123 -3.05 5.81 -2.20
N ALA A 124 -2.68 5.48 -3.43
CA ALA A 124 -1.66 4.48 -3.67
C ALA A 124 -0.28 4.95 -3.19
N ILE A 125 0.50 4.06 -2.63
CA ILE A 125 1.88 4.31 -2.23
C ILE A 125 2.74 3.12 -2.64
N VAL A 126 3.90 3.40 -3.23
CA VAL A 126 4.92 2.41 -3.55
C VAL A 126 6.29 2.92 -3.13
N LEU A 127 7.19 2.00 -2.85
CA LEU A 127 8.54 2.30 -2.38
C LEU A 127 9.59 1.78 -3.35
N ASN A 128 10.72 2.47 -3.38
CA ASN A 128 11.99 1.93 -3.83
C ASN A 128 12.93 1.86 -2.61
N PRO A 129 12.93 0.77 -1.85
CA PRO A 129 13.71 0.69 -0.62
C PRO A 129 15.22 0.72 -0.85
N VAL A 130 15.69 0.24 -2.00
CA VAL A 130 17.10 0.21 -2.35
C VAL A 130 17.63 1.63 -2.60
N MET A 131 16.85 2.44 -3.31
CA MET A 131 17.22 3.83 -3.62
C MET A 131 16.76 4.82 -2.56
N GLY A 132 15.86 4.43 -1.66
CA GLY A 132 15.40 5.25 -0.55
C GLY A 132 14.27 6.22 -0.90
N TYR A 133 13.41 5.90 -1.86
CA TYR A 133 12.31 6.76 -2.30
C TYR A 133 10.95 6.15 -2.00
N MET A 134 9.95 7.03 -1.79
CA MET A 134 8.53 6.70 -1.80
C MET A 134 7.80 7.54 -2.86
N TYR A 135 6.75 6.96 -3.43
CA TYR A 135 5.89 7.58 -4.44
C TYR A 135 4.44 7.37 -4.04
N TRP A 136 3.60 8.38 -4.20
CA TRP A 136 2.18 8.25 -3.91
C TRP A 136 1.32 9.05 -4.88
N THR A 137 0.05 8.67 -4.95
CA THR A 137 -0.97 9.39 -5.72
C THR A 137 -1.82 10.22 -4.78
N ASP A 138 -2.24 11.37 -5.27
CA ASP A 138 -3.28 12.20 -4.66
C ASP A 138 -4.35 12.47 -5.71
N TRP A 139 -5.58 12.06 -5.46
CA TRP A 139 -6.68 12.17 -6.41
C TRP A 139 -7.71 13.22 -6.02
N GLY A 140 -7.33 14.19 -5.18
CA GLY A 140 -8.14 15.30 -4.74
C GLY A 140 -8.42 16.34 -5.82
N GLU A 141 -8.68 17.56 -5.41
CA GLU A 141 -9.00 18.68 -6.32
C GLU A 141 -7.86 19.00 -7.30
N SER A 142 -6.63 18.82 -6.86
CA SER A 142 -5.42 19.00 -7.69
C SER A 142 -4.69 17.66 -7.81
N PRO A 143 -5.13 16.77 -8.73
CA PRO A 143 -4.56 15.44 -8.84
C PRO A 143 -3.07 15.50 -9.18
N LYS A 144 -2.28 14.65 -8.52
CA LYS A 144 -0.83 14.60 -8.71
C LYS A 144 -0.24 13.26 -8.29
N ILE A 145 0.96 13.01 -8.78
CA ILE A 145 1.85 11.96 -8.29
C ILE A 145 3.05 12.67 -7.71
N GLU A 146 3.38 12.35 -6.47
CA GLU A 146 4.47 12.95 -5.73
C GLU A 146 5.49 11.90 -5.30
N CYS A 147 6.67 12.34 -4.95
CA CYS A 147 7.69 11.51 -4.34
C CYS A 147 8.42 12.25 -3.21
N ALA A 148 9.06 11.48 -2.37
CA ALA A 148 9.95 11.97 -1.32
C ALA A 148 10.96 10.88 -0.97
N TYR A 149 11.96 11.22 -0.17
CA TYR A 149 12.76 10.19 0.49
C TYR A 149 11.91 9.45 1.54
N LEU A 150 12.37 8.27 1.95
CA LEU A 150 11.66 7.42 2.91
C LEU A 150 11.52 8.04 4.31
N ASP A 151 12.28 9.09 4.61
CA ASP A 151 12.14 9.89 5.84
C ASP A 151 11.16 11.07 5.69
N GLY A 152 10.53 11.23 4.53
CA GLY A 152 9.60 12.32 4.21
C GLY A 152 10.26 13.59 3.69
N SER A 153 11.58 13.66 3.63
CA SER A 153 12.31 14.82 3.11
C SER A 153 12.31 14.87 1.58
N GLU A 154 12.70 16.02 1.02
CA GLU A 154 12.82 16.25 -0.43
C GLU A 154 11.55 15.90 -1.22
N ARG A 155 10.39 16.26 -0.66
CA ARG A 155 9.09 16.09 -1.30
C ARG A 155 9.00 16.93 -2.58
N ARG A 156 8.55 16.31 -3.66
CA ARG A 156 8.35 16.99 -4.95
C ARG A 156 7.22 16.37 -5.75
N VAL A 157 6.62 17.17 -6.62
CA VAL A 157 5.61 16.72 -7.58
C VAL A 157 6.32 16.16 -8.81
N LEU A 158 5.95 14.92 -9.19
CA LEU A 158 6.44 14.27 -10.41
C LEU A 158 5.51 14.53 -11.60
N VAL A 159 4.21 14.35 -11.40
CA VAL A 159 3.19 14.52 -12.45
C VAL A 159 2.01 15.29 -11.87
N ASN A 160 1.60 16.36 -12.55
CA ASN A 160 0.42 17.15 -12.15
C ASN A 160 -0.44 17.58 -13.35
N THR A 161 -0.21 16.98 -14.52
CA THR A 161 -0.96 17.28 -15.74
C THR A 161 -1.60 16.02 -16.29
N SER A 162 -2.75 16.17 -16.95
CA SER A 162 -3.48 15.07 -17.59
C SER A 162 -3.91 13.96 -16.62
N LEU A 163 -4.06 14.28 -15.33
CA LEU A 163 -4.54 13.37 -14.31
C LEU A 163 -5.98 13.69 -13.95
N GLY A 164 -6.78 12.66 -13.74
CA GLY A 164 -8.12 12.77 -13.19
C GLY A 164 -8.21 12.19 -11.79
N TRP A 165 -8.30 10.86 -11.70
CA TRP A 165 -8.32 10.11 -10.45
C TRP A 165 -7.21 9.06 -10.43
N PRO A 166 -5.94 9.46 -10.21
CA PRO A 166 -4.83 8.52 -10.13
C PRO A 166 -4.98 7.69 -8.84
N ASN A 167 -5.25 6.40 -8.97
CA ASN A 167 -5.57 5.54 -7.82
C ASN A 167 -4.77 4.25 -7.74
N GLY A 168 -4.02 3.90 -8.77
CA GLY A 168 -3.14 2.75 -8.80
C GLY A 168 -1.72 3.17 -9.14
N LEU A 169 -0.74 2.53 -8.54
CA LEU A 169 0.66 2.86 -8.70
C LEU A 169 1.50 1.59 -8.61
N ALA A 170 2.42 1.40 -9.55
CA ALA A 170 3.36 0.30 -9.55
C ALA A 170 4.74 0.78 -9.99
N LEU A 171 5.77 0.23 -9.39
CA LEU A 171 7.16 0.55 -9.70
C LEU A 171 7.89 -0.70 -10.20
N ASP A 172 8.50 -0.59 -11.37
CA ASP A 172 9.44 -1.58 -11.89
C ASP A 172 10.85 -1.19 -11.42
N LEU A 173 11.34 -1.90 -10.39
CA LEU A 173 12.63 -1.60 -9.77
C LEU A 173 13.82 -1.85 -10.70
N GLU A 174 13.71 -2.81 -11.61
CA GLU A 174 14.79 -3.13 -12.54
C GLU A 174 14.94 -2.07 -13.63
N LYS A 175 13.82 -1.57 -14.12
CA LYS A 175 13.79 -0.59 -15.23
C LYS A 175 13.69 0.86 -14.74
N ASP A 176 13.53 1.07 -13.43
CA ASP A 176 13.30 2.38 -12.83
C ASP A 176 12.15 3.14 -13.50
N LYS A 177 11.03 2.43 -13.69
CA LYS A 177 9.81 2.97 -14.30
C LYS A 177 8.64 2.92 -13.34
N LEU A 178 7.91 4.02 -13.30
CA LEU A 178 6.68 4.17 -12.54
C LEU A 178 5.49 4.11 -13.50
N TYR A 179 4.52 3.24 -13.16
CA TYR A 179 3.27 3.09 -13.89
C TYR A 179 2.11 3.50 -13.00
N TRP A 180 1.12 4.15 -13.58
CA TRP A 180 -0.09 4.52 -12.84
C TRP A 180 -1.36 4.28 -13.64
N GLY A 181 -2.46 3.99 -12.92
CA GLY A 181 -3.79 3.90 -13.45
C GLY A 181 -4.59 5.15 -13.10
N ASP A 182 -5.40 5.63 -14.02
CA ASP A 182 -6.29 6.76 -13.82
C ASP A 182 -7.73 6.34 -14.09
N ALA A 183 -8.56 6.32 -13.04
CA ALA A 183 -9.94 5.84 -13.13
C ALA A 183 -10.87 6.82 -13.86
N LYS A 184 -10.54 8.10 -13.92
CA LYS A 184 -11.35 9.09 -14.63
C LYS A 184 -11.07 9.11 -16.13
N THR A 185 -9.81 8.89 -16.51
CA THR A 185 -9.39 8.91 -17.92
C THR A 185 -9.37 7.53 -18.55
N ASP A 186 -9.56 6.46 -17.74
CA ASP A 186 -9.49 5.05 -18.16
C ASP A 186 -8.16 4.69 -18.84
N LYS A 187 -7.05 5.20 -18.29
CA LYS A 187 -5.72 5.00 -18.83
C LYS A 187 -4.77 4.34 -17.84
N ILE A 188 -3.81 3.62 -18.40
CA ILE A 188 -2.59 3.18 -17.72
C ILE A 188 -1.41 3.85 -18.43
N GLU A 189 -0.58 4.56 -17.67
CA GLU A 189 0.58 5.31 -18.17
C GLU A 189 1.87 4.97 -17.42
#